data_600eec5962897bce04eb0c30dc945329
#
_entry.id   600eec5962897bce04eb0c30dc945329
#
_cell.length_a   1.000
_cell.length_b   1.000
_cell.length_c   1.000
_cell.angle_alpha   90.00
_cell.angle_beta   90.00
_cell.angle_gamma   90.00
#
_symmetry.space_group_name_H-M   'P 1'
#
loop_
_entity.id
_entity.type
_entity.pdbx_description
1 polymer ?
#
loop_
_entity_poly.entity_id
_entity_poly.type
_entity_poly.pdbx_seq_one_letter_code
_entity_poly.pdbx_strand_id
1 'polypeptide(L)'
;MVFSIDIYKIKVYYNDIKKISKKILPEAAFQRGGKIMEEKDGTSPMNKNVEERILHPKSGMAMLFLLIAAIVGSIVLMIFSGAVISRNSSTLAGICVTAAILILCAACVALAGLKVINPNEALVLALFGKYYGTLNENGFYWVNPFVTGINPTVRAVGSGSSTVLKGMGIEAEQKNTETKANKKVSLKTMTLDNKKQKVNDELGNPIEIGTVVIWKVENATKAVFNVENYKDYLSIQCDAITRNAARRYPYDTSEGGDERSLRGSSQEVASIMQEELQEKVVEAGIKILEMRITHLAYAPEIASAMLQRQQAAAIIDARQKIVEGAVSMVEMALQKLNDKDIVTLDEERKAAMVSNLLVVLCGNKDAQPIVNSGSLY
;
A
#
# COMPACT_ATOMS: atom_id res chain seq x y z
N MET A 1 -33.35 -28.87 -13.87
CA MET A 1 -33.50 -28.68 -15.32
C MET A 1 -32.34 -27.84 -15.78
N VAL A 2 -31.27 -28.50 -16.25
CA VAL A 2 -29.95 -27.90 -16.50
C VAL A 2 -29.95 -27.30 -17.89
N PHE A 3 -29.70 -26.01 -18.00
CA PHE A 3 -29.45 -25.34 -19.30
C PHE A 3 -28.04 -25.70 -19.79
N SER A 4 -27.96 -26.72 -20.62
CA SER A 4 -26.77 -27.00 -21.44
C SER A 4 -26.74 -25.98 -22.57
N ILE A 5 -25.92 -24.96 -22.45
CA ILE A 5 -25.65 -23.99 -23.51
C ILE A 5 -24.82 -24.70 -24.58
N ASP A 6 -25.39 -24.86 -25.75
CA ASP A 6 -24.86 -25.61 -26.87
C ASP A 6 -23.66 -24.84 -27.49
N ILE A 7 -22.46 -25.17 -27.02
CA ILE A 7 -21.18 -24.60 -27.46
C ILE A 7 -21.00 -24.74 -28.98
N TYR A 8 -21.69 -25.69 -29.60
CA TYR A 8 -21.67 -25.92 -31.06
C TYR A 8 -22.36 -24.78 -31.82
N LYS A 9 -23.44 -24.22 -31.29
CA LYS A 9 -24.13 -23.07 -31.93
C LYS A 9 -23.30 -21.78 -31.88
N ILE A 10 -22.52 -21.57 -30.83
CA ILE A 10 -21.66 -20.40 -30.71
C ILE A 10 -20.50 -20.46 -31.69
N LYS A 11 -19.94 -21.65 -31.95
CA LYS A 11 -18.84 -21.85 -32.90
C LYS A 11 -19.29 -21.68 -34.34
N VAL A 12 -20.52 -22.06 -34.67
CA VAL A 12 -21.12 -21.84 -36.02
C VAL A 12 -21.38 -20.35 -36.22
N TYR A 13 -21.94 -19.62 -35.24
CA TYR A 13 -22.17 -18.17 -35.32
C TYR A 13 -20.87 -17.37 -35.48
N TYR A 14 -19.80 -17.76 -34.78
CA TYR A 14 -18.49 -17.12 -34.89
C TYR A 14 -17.86 -17.29 -36.31
N ASN A 15 -18.01 -18.47 -36.90
CA ASN A 15 -17.50 -18.75 -38.25
C ASN A 15 -18.30 -18.02 -39.35
N ASP A 16 -19.60 -17.83 -39.12
CA ASP A 16 -20.44 -17.08 -40.09
C ASP A 16 -20.16 -15.57 -40.04
N ILE A 17 -19.92 -15.01 -38.85
CA ILE A 17 -19.48 -13.60 -38.69
C ILE A 17 -18.12 -13.39 -39.37
N LYS A 18 -17.18 -14.32 -39.24
CA LYS A 18 -15.86 -14.27 -39.89
C LYS A 18 -15.94 -14.37 -41.41
N LYS A 19 -16.94 -15.11 -41.91
CA LYS A 19 -17.20 -15.23 -43.36
C LYS A 19 -17.87 -13.99 -43.95
N ILE A 20 -18.74 -13.33 -43.18
CA ILE A 20 -19.39 -12.07 -43.55
C ILE A 20 -18.40 -10.92 -43.53
N SER A 21 -17.51 -10.87 -42.52
CA SER A 21 -16.43 -9.87 -42.42
C SER A 21 -15.46 -9.93 -43.62
N LYS A 22 -15.10 -11.13 -44.09
CA LYS A 22 -14.26 -11.29 -45.27
C LYS A 22 -14.95 -10.88 -46.59
N LYS A 23 -16.29 -10.85 -46.63
CA LYS A 23 -17.06 -10.52 -47.82
C LYS A 23 -17.36 -9.02 -47.99
N ILE A 24 -17.23 -8.26 -46.88
CA ILE A 24 -17.55 -6.82 -46.84
C ILE A 24 -16.32 -5.91 -47.00
N LEU A 25 -15.11 -6.40 -46.77
CA LEU A 25 -13.88 -5.63 -47.00
C LEU A 25 -13.00 -6.35 -48.06
N PRO A 26 -12.77 -5.78 -49.23
CA PRO A 26 -11.83 -6.33 -50.19
C PRO A 26 -10.38 -6.27 -49.63
N GLU A 27 -9.62 -7.33 -49.86
CA GLU A 27 -8.24 -7.55 -49.39
C GLU A 27 -7.27 -6.38 -49.68
N ALA A 28 -7.58 -5.56 -50.69
CA ALA A 28 -6.81 -4.36 -51.04
C ALA A 28 -6.89 -3.21 -50.00
N ALA A 29 -7.93 -3.19 -49.15
CA ALA A 29 -8.06 -2.18 -48.08
C ALA A 29 -7.26 -2.57 -46.83
N PHE A 30 -7.04 -3.87 -46.60
CA PHE A 30 -6.28 -4.37 -45.46
C PHE A 30 -4.76 -4.16 -45.62
N GLN A 31 -4.25 -4.24 -46.87
CA GLN A 31 -2.83 -3.95 -47.15
C GLN A 31 -2.48 -2.45 -47.10
N ARG A 32 -3.44 -1.57 -47.39
CA ARG A 32 -3.23 -0.12 -47.24
C ARG A 32 -3.33 0.36 -45.80
N GLY A 33 -4.15 -0.28 -44.97
CA GLY A 33 -4.24 -0.01 -43.52
C GLY A 33 -2.99 -0.46 -42.75
N GLY A 34 -2.40 -1.60 -43.13
CA GLY A 34 -1.17 -2.13 -42.50
C GLY A 34 0.07 -1.28 -42.76
N LYS A 35 0.16 -0.63 -43.94
CA LYS A 35 1.32 0.24 -44.27
C LYS A 35 1.24 1.65 -43.65
N ILE A 36 0.05 2.10 -43.27
CA ILE A 36 -0.12 3.41 -42.60
C ILE A 36 0.10 3.30 -41.08
N MET A 37 0.02 2.10 -40.48
CA MET A 37 0.31 1.90 -39.03
C MET A 37 1.78 1.61 -38.73
N GLU A 38 2.63 1.39 -39.74
CA GLU A 38 4.05 1.11 -39.49
C GLU A 38 4.95 2.35 -39.52
N GLU A 39 4.38 3.54 -39.77
CA GLU A 39 5.15 4.79 -39.83
C GLU A 39 4.54 5.88 -38.92
N LYS A 40 4.26 5.54 -37.68
CA LYS A 40 4.19 6.47 -36.54
C LYS A 40 4.14 5.65 -35.25
N ASP A 41 5.21 4.97 -34.96
CA ASP A 41 5.63 4.77 -33.59
C ASP A 41 6.06 6.15 -33.05
N GLY A 42 5.08 7.03 -33.02
CA GLY A 42 5.07 8.19 -32.17
C GLY A 42 4.88 7.69 -30.76
N THR A 43 5.89 6.99 -30.24
CA THR A 43 6.08 6.83 -28.82
C THR A 43 5.99 8.23 -28.24
N SER A 44 4.83 8.51 -27.68
CA SER A 44 4.62 9.60 -26.74
C SER A 44 5.87 9.64 -25.87
N PRO A 45 6.61 10.77 -25.76
CA PRO A 45 7.84 10.81 -24.99
C PRO A 45 7.63 10.67 -23.48
N MET A 46 6.46 10.15 -23.06
CA MET A 46 5.96 10.22 -21.68
C MET A 46 6.19 8.96 -20.86
N ASN A 47 6.87 7.94 -21.38
CA ASN A 47 7.17 6.74 -20.58
C ASN A 47 8.55 6.15 -20.86
N LYS A 48 9.59 7.00 -20.83
CA LYS A 48 10.93 6.49 -20.57
C LYS A 48 11.01 6.22 -19.08
N ASN A 49 10.81 4.95 -18.68
CA ASN A 49 11.21 4.48 -17.37
C ASN A 49 12.65 4.95 -17.14
N VAL A 50 12.81 5.93 -16.27
CA VAL A 50 14.13 6.46 -15.94
C VAL A 50 14.82 5.41 -15.11
N GLU A 51 15.74 4.64 -15.71
CA GLU A 51 16.55 3.68 -14.99
C GLU A 51 17.41 4.40 -13.95
N GLU A 52 17.50 3.84 -12.76
CA GLU A 52 18.30 4.41 -11.68
C GLU A 52 19.78 4.32 -12.02
N ARG A 53 20.42 5.48 -12.14
CA ARG A 53 21.87 5.59 -12.32
C ARG A 53 22.51 5.97 -11.00
N ILE A 54 23.10 5.01 -10.30
CA ILE A 54 23.85 5.26 -9.08
C ILE A 54 25.15 5.98 -9.42
N LEU A 55 25.36 7.13 -8.80
CA LEU A 55 26.58 7.91 -8.95
C LEU A 55 27.59 7.52 -7.87
N HIS A 56 28.85 7.32 -8.28
CA HIS A 56 30.01 7.18 -7.38
C HIS A 56 30.83 8.47 -7.45
N PRO A 57 30.46 9.52 -6.72
CA PRO A 57 31.14 10.81 -6.78
C PRO A 57 32.49 10.78 -6.05
N LYS A 58 33.32 11.77 -6.36
CA LYS A 58 34.60 11.95 -5.67
C LYS A 58 34.38 12.31 -4.20
N SER A 59 35.31 11.90 -3.32
CA SER A 59 35.24 12.22 -1.91
C SER A 59 35.21 13.75 -1.70
N GLY A 60 34.19 14.21 -0.96
CA GLY A 60 34.00 15.63 -0.70
C GLY A 60 35.09 16.21 0.18
N MET A 61 35.69 15.42 1.09
CA MET A 61 36.78 15.87 1.97
C MET A 61 38.04 16.24 1.18
N ALA A 62 38.49 15.39 0.27
CA ALA A 62 39.66 15.69 -0.56
C ALA A 62 39.43 16.94 -1.41
N MET A 63 38.21 17.07 -1.98
CA MET A 63 37.87 18.22 -2.79
C MET A 63 37.71 19.50 -1.96
N LEU A 64 37.21 19.42 -0.73
CA LEU A 64 37.14 20.55 0.19
C LEU A 64 38.54 21.09 0.51
N PHE A 65 39.50 20.22 0.87
CA PHE A 65 40.86 20.64 1.14
C PHE A 65 41.52 21.27 -0.09
N LEU A 66 41.29 20.71 -1.28
CA LEU A 66 41.80 21.25 -2.53
C LEU A 66 41.21 22.66 -2.80
N LEU A 67 39.92 22.86 -2.59
CA LEU A 67 39.25 24.14 -2.76
C LEU A 67 39.74 25.19 -1.74
N ILE A 68 39.92 24.81 -0.48
CA ILE A 68 40.51 25.68 0.54
C ILE A 68 41.93 26.08 0.14
N ALA A 69 42.76 25.13 -0.29
CA ALA A 69 44.12 25.43 -0.77
C ALA A 69 44.11 26.36 -2.00
N ALA A 70 43.16 26.20 -2.92
CA ALA A 70 43.00 27.07 -4.07
C ALA A 70 42.59 28.51 -3.67
N ILE A 71 41.68 28.64 -2.67
CA ILE A 71 41.26 29.94 -2.14
C ILE A 71 42.45 30.63 -1.45
N VAL A 72 43.16 29.91 -0.56
CA VAL A 72 44.34 30.47 0.12
C VAL A 72 45.42 30.84 -0.89
N GLY A 73 45.68 29.95 -1.87
CA GLY A 73 46.64 30.23 -2.96
C GLY A 73 46.27 31.45 -3.78
N SER A 74 44.99 31.68 -4.10
CA SER A 74 44.53 32.85 -4.82
C SER A 74 44.74 34.15 -4.03
N ILE A 75 44.53 34.11 -2.70
CA ILE A 75 44.76 35.26 -1.81
C ILE A 75 46.25 35.59 -1.73
N VAL A 76 47.09 34.54 -1.55
CA VAL A 76 48.57 34.73 -1.54
C VAL A 76 49.06 35.30 -2.86
N LEU A 77 48.55 34.81 -3.99
CA LEU A 77 48.89 35.28 -5.32
C LEU A 77 48.46 36.75 -5.51
N MET A 78 47.35 37.18 -4.95
CA MET A 78 46.88 38.55 -4.96
C MET A 78 47.77 39.47 -4.13
N ILE A 79 48.20 39.06 -2.95
CA ILE A 79 49.14 39.82 -2.10
C ILE A 79 50.49 39.92 -2.78
N PHE A 80 51.02 38.84 -3.37
CA PHE A 80 52.28 38.83 -4.10
C PHE A 80 52.25 39.74 -5.32
N SER A 81 51.13 39.80 -6.05
CA SER A 81 50.96 40.69 -7.19
C SER A 81 51.04 42.16 -6.77
N GLY A 82 50.54 42.55 -5.60
CA GLY A 82 50.69 43.89 -5.02
C GLY A 82 52.17 44.28 -4.77
N ALA A 83 52.96 43.31 -4.26
CA ALA A 83 54.38 43.49 -4.05
C ALA A 83 55.18 43.61 -5.37
N VAL A 84 54.75 42.92 -6.44
CA VAL A 84 55.38 43.01 -7.80
C VAL A 84 55.04 44.30 -8.49
N ILE A 85 53.86 44.91 -8.30
CA ILE A 85 53.47 46.21 -8.80
C ILE A 85 54.48 47.30 -8.32
N SER A 86 54.91 47.18 -7.07
CA SER A 86 55.91 48.05 -6.46
C SER A 86 57.28 47.97 -7.13
N ARG A 87 57.56 46.97 -8.00
CA ARG A 87 58.84 46.65 -8.59
C ARG A 87 58.96 46.89 -10.12
N ASN A 88 58.11 47.70 -10.72
CA ASN A 88 58.25 48.22 -12.12
C ASN A 88 57.82 47.25 -13.26
N SER A 89 56.90 46.25 -13.01
CA SER A 89 56.31 45.44 -14.10
C SER A 89 54.78 45.39 -14.00
N SER A 90 54.15 46.51 -14.43
CA SER A 90 52.68 46.66 -14.31
C SER A 90 51.87 45.63 -15.11
N THR A 91 52.36 45.14 -16.24
CA THR A 91 51.66 44.17 -17.08
C THR A 91 51.61 42.77 -16.46
N LEU A 92 52.70 42.25 -15.89
CA LEU A 92 52.75 40.96 -15.20
C LEU A 92 51.89 40.96 -13.95
N ALA A 93 51.88 42.03 -13.19
CA ALA A 93 51.08 42.21 -12.01
C ALA A 93 49.57 42.15 -12.35
N GLY A 94 49.15 42.84 -13.44
CA GLY A 94 47.77 42.78 -13.96
C GLY A 94 47.32 41.36 -14.31
N ILE A 95 48.17 40.58 -14.98
CA ILE A 95 47.87 39.16 -15.30
C ILE A 95 47.71 38.31 -14.04
N CYS A 96 48.58 38.49 -13.03
CA CYS A 96 48.48 37.76 -11.77
C CYS A 96 47.21 38.09 -10.99
N VAL A 97 46.79 39.35 -10.95
CA VAL A 97 45.55 39.77 -10.29
C VAL A 97 44.33 39.19 -11.00
N THR A 98 44.26 39.26 -12.32
CA THR A 98 43.14 38.66 -13.08
C THR A 98 43.07 37.15 -12.92
N ALA A 99 44.21 36.46 -12.94
CA ALA A 99 44.27 35.02 -12.68
C ALA A 99 43.79 34.64 -11.26
N ALA A 100 44.21 35.42 -10.24
CA ALA A 100 43.78 35.20 -8.85
C ALA A 100 42.27 35.36 -8.69
N ILE A 101 41.67 36.39 -9.30
CA ILE A 101 40.23 36.62 -9.28
C ILE A 101 39.46 35.45 -9.98
N LEU A 102 39.94 35.00 -11.13
CA LEU A 102 39.32 33.87 -11.84
C LEU A 102 39.38 32.59 -11.03
N ILE A 103 40.50 32.27 -10.39
CA ILE A 103 40.65 31.09 -9.51
C ILE A 103 39.73 31.22 -8.32
N LEU A 104 39.60 32.37 -7.69
CA LEU A 104 38.72 32.62 -6.56
C LEU A 104 37.25 32.43 -6.95
N CYS A 105 36.80 33.00 -8.06
CA CYS A 105 35.45 32.83 -8.57
C CYS A 105 35.15 31.37 -8.90
N ALA A 106 36.07 30.65 -9.55
CA ALA A 106 35.92 29.24 -9.87
C ALA A 106 35.83 28.38 -8.60
N ALA A 107 36.63 28.67 -7.57
CA ALA A 107 36.59 27.96 -6.30
C ALA A 107 35.27 28.22 -5.55
N CYS A 108 34.74 29.44 -5.55
CA CYS A 108 33.45 29.76 -4.96
C CYS A 108 32.29 29.01 -5.64
N VAL A 109 32.31 28.92 -6.98
CA VAL A 109 31.31 28.13 -7.71
C VAL A 109 31.44 26.63 -7.39
N ALA A 110 32.66 26.11 -7.33
CA ALA A 110 32.93 24.71 -7.04
C ALA A 110 32.50 24.30 -5.61
N LEU A 111 32.51 25.23 -4.63
CA LEU A 111 31.99 24.97 -3.27
C LEU A 111 30.49 24.63 -3.27
N ALA A 112 29.69 25.16 -4.19
CA ALA A 112 28.26 24.85 -4.30
C ALA A 112 28.02 23.37 -4.66
N GLY A 113 29.02 22.66 -5.19
CA GLY A 113 28.98 21.24 -5.51
C GLY A 113 29.10 20.29 -4.32
N LEU A 114 29.45 20.78 -3.12
CA LEU A 114 29.57 19.97 -1.93
C LEU A 114 28.18 19.58 -1.41
N LYS A 115 27.90 18.26 -1.26
CA LYS A 115 26.65 17.71 -0.77
C LYS A 115 26.91 16.71 0.35
N VAL A 116 26.09 16.79 1.41
CA VAL A 116 26.11 15.87 2.54
C VAL A 116 24.87 14.96 2.43
N ILE A 117 25.05 13.66 2.53
CA ILE A 117 23.97 12.66 2.51
C ILE A 117 24.01 11.92 3.83
N ASN A 118 22.90 11.94 4.56
CA ASN A 118 22.77 11.22 5.81
C ASN A 118 22.43 9.73 5.55
N PRO A 119 22.65 8.84 6.52
CA PRO A 119 22.23 7.45 6.41
C PRO A 119 20.73 7.33 6.11
N ASN A 120 20.37 6.41 5.20
CA ASN A 120 19.01 6.16 4.75
C ASN A 120 18.31 7.38 4.11
N GLU A 121 19.07 8.21 3.43
CA GLU A 121 18.58 9.28 2.58
C GLU A 121 19.16 9.16 1.18
N ALA A 122 18.36 9.40 0.16
CA ALA A 122 18.80 9.47 -1.22
C ALA A 122 18.63 10.88 -1.76
N LEU A 123 19.54 11.30 -2.64
CA LEU A 123 19.46 12.57 -3.32
C LEU A 123 19.40 12.36 -4.84
N VAL A 124 18.24 12.63 -5.41
CA VAL A 124 18.03 12.57 -6.87
C VAL A 124 18.47 13.89 -7.49
N LEU A 125 19.38 13.81 -8.44
CA LEU A 125 20.05 14.94 -9.03
C LEU A 125 19.64 15.15 -10.49
N ALA A 126 19.35 16.41 -10.84
CA ALA A 126 19.12 16.80 -12.22
C ALA A 126 20.03 17.95 -12.65
N LEU A 127 20.50 17.91 -13.87
CA LEU A 127 21.31 18.92 -14.52
C LEU A 127 20.49 19.54 -15.66
N PHE A 128 20.13 20.81 -15.52
CA PHE A 128 19.33 21.56 -16.51
C PHE A 128 18.07 20.81 -16.98
N GLY A 129 17.35 20.17 -16.04
CA GLY A 129 16.13 19.42 -16.33
C GLY A 129 16.33 17.98 -16.82
N LYS A 130 17.56 17.53 -17.07
CA LYS A 130 17.87 16.14 -17.39
C LYS A 130 18.31 15.39 -16.15
N TYR A 131 17.86 14.14 -16.01
CA TYR A 131 18.33 13.27 -14.95
C TYR A 131 19.83 13.04 -15.04
N TYR A 132 20.54 13.38 -13.96
CA TYR A 132 22.00 13.23 -13.87
C TYR A 132 22.40 11.94 -13.17
N GLY A 133 21.70 11.58 -12.09
CA GLY A 133 21.90 10.37 -11.30
C GLY A 133 21.43 10.51 -9.87
N THR A 134 21.49 9.42 -9.13
CA THR A 134 21.03 9.34 -7.74
C THR A 134 22.19 8.97 -6.81
N LEU A 135 22.27 9.64 -5.67
CA LEU A 135 23.21 9.36 -4.60
C LEU A 135 22.47 8.64 -3.47
N ASN A 136 22.77 7.34 -3.27
CA ASN A 136 22.17 6.50 -2.23
C ASN A 136 23.12 6.23 -1.06
N GLU A 137 24.44 6.45 -1.26
CA GLU A 137 25.44 6.21 -0.23
C GLU A 137 25.54 7.39 0.73
N ASN A 138 25.64 7.09 2.02
CA ASN A 138 25.88 8.11 3.04
C ASN A 138 27.31 8.62 2.96
N GLY A 139 27.48 9.92 3.13
CA GLY A 139 28.81 10.52 3.11
C GLY A 139 28.81 11.97 2.68
N PHE A 140 30.04 12.50 2.55
CA PHE A 140 30.31 13.83 2.07
C PHE A 140 30.93 13.75 0.69
N TYR A 141 30.24 14.30 -0.31
CA TYR A 141 30.58 14.15 -1.72
C TYR A 141 30.63 15.48 -2.44
N TRP A 142 31.50 15.54 -3.46
CA TRP A 142 31.52 16.62 -4.41
C TRP A 142 30.90 16.20 -5.72
N VAL A 143 29.90 16.95 -6.16
CA VAL A 143 29.18 16.77 -7.41
C VAL A 143 29.25 18.04 -8.22
N ASN A 144 28.95 17.98 -9.51
CA ASN A 144 28.91 19.16 -10.37
C ASN A 144 28.07 20.29 -9.70
N PRO A 145 28.61 21.51 -9.53
CA PRO A 145 27.95 22.62 -8.83
C PRO A 145 26.62 23.06 -9.45
N PHE A 146 26.40 22.79 -10.75
CA PHE A 146 25.16 23.14 -11.46
C PHE A 146 24.03 22.14 -11.28
N VAL A 147 24.26 21.05 -10.56
CA VAL A 147 23.26 20.01 -10.33
C VAL A 147 22.35 20.40 -9.17
N THR A 148 21.03 20.27 -9.39
CA THR A 148 20.00 20.53 -8.39
C THR A 148 19.35 19.24 -7.91
N GLY A 149 19.13 19.12 -6.61
CA GLY A 149 18.32 18.03 -6.05
C GLY A 149 16.83 18.28 -6.31
N ILE A 150 16.11 17.24 -6.72
CA ILE A 150 14.67 17.28 -6.99
C ILE A 150 13.96 16.35 -6.00
N ASN A 151 12.90 16.86 -5.37
CA ASN A 151 11.92 16.09 -4.61
C ASN A 151 10.55 16.78 -4.74
N PRO A 152 9.68 16.36 -5.66
CA PRO A 152 8.40 17.01 -5.91
C PRO A 152 7.41 16.83 -4.74
N THR A 153 7.47 15.73 -4.00
CA THR A 153 6.59 15.44 -2.86
C THR A 153 6.62 16.51 -1.76
N VAL A 154 7.78 17.14 -1.54
CA VAL A 154 7.91 18.21 -0.53
C VAL A 154 7.28 19.52 -1.02
N ARG A 155 7.29 19.75 -2.33
CA ARG A 155 6.71 20.95 -2.94
C ARG A 155 5.20 20.96 -2.87
N ALA A 156 4.55 19.79 -3.01
CA ALA A 156 3.11 19.65 -2.94
C ALA A 156 2.54 19.94 -1.54
N VAL A 157 3.25 19.53 -0.49
CA VAL A 157 2.85 19.77 0.91
C VAL A 157 2.90 21.26 1.29
N GLY A 158 3.80 22.04 0.69
CA GLY A 158 3.94 23.48 0.97
C GLY A 158 2.90 24.36 0.25
N SER A 159 2.32 23.89 -0.86
CA SER A 159 1.45 24.71 -1.71
C SER A 159 -0.05 24.61 -1.36
N GLY A 160 -0.48 23.58 -0.68
CA GLY A 160 -1.91 23.32 -0.42
C GLY A 160 -2.47 23.97 0.84
N SER A 161 -1.64 24.37 1.79
CA SER A 161 -2.11 24.80 3.12
C SER A 161 -2.35 26.31 3.27
N SER A 162 -1.85 27.15 2.37
CA SER A 162 -1.89 28.61 2.57
C SER A 162 -3.07 29.33 1.89
N THR A 163 -3.79 28.68 0.97
CA THR A 163 -4.83 29.38 0.18
C THR A 163 -6.23 29.27 0.80
N VAL A 164 -6.50 28.21 1.58
CA VAL A 164 -7.84 27.98 2.17
C VAL A 164 -8.06 28.76 3.48
N LEU A 165 -6.99 29.01 4.24
CA LEU A 165 -7.09 29.69 5.55
C LEU A 165 -7.17 31.23 5.46
N LYS A 166 -6.81 31.82 4.33
CA LYS A 166 -6.86 33.29 4.14
C LYS A 166 -8.27 33.85 3.98
N GLY A 167 -9.26 32.98 3.78
CA GLY A 167 -10.69 33.36 3.65
C GLY A 167 -11.49 33.40 4.95
N MET A 168 -10.97 32.89 6.07
CA MET A 168 -11.72 32.69 7.31
C MET A 168 -11.29 33.58 8.50
N GLY A 169 -10.38 34.54 8.31
CA GLY A 169 -10.07 35.54 9.34
C GLY A 169 -9.53 35.01 10.68
N ILE A 170 -9.00 33.78 10.70
CA ILE A 170 -8.36 33.22 11.89
C ILE A 170 -6.85 33.44 11.75
N GLU A 171 -6.34 34.43 12.47
CA GLU A 171 -4.90 34.61 12.70
C GLU A 171 -4.39 33.48 13.59
N ALA A 172 -4.09 32.31 12.96
CA ALA A 172 -3.26 31.33 13.62
C ALA A 172 -1.82 31.84 13.59
N GLU A 173 -1.21 32.07 14.74
CA GLU A 173 0.22 32.29 14.88
C GLU A 173 0.98 31.15 14.16
N GLN A 174 1.22 31.35 12.88
CA GLN A 174 2.16 30.53 12.14
C GLN A 174 3.55 30.85 12.63
N LYS A 175 4.04 30.01 13.50
CA LYS A 175 5.47 29.83 13.70
C LYS A 175 6.05 29.49 12.34
N ASN A 176 6.53 30.50 11.62
CA ASN A 176 7.27 30.36 10.37
C ASN A 176 8.58 29.62 10.66
N THR A 177 8.47 28.33 10.91
CA THR A 177 9.58 27.43 10.67
C THR A 177 9.60 27.27 9.17
N GLU A 178 10.37 28.08 8.47
CA GLU A 178 10.84 27.79 7.12
C GLU A 178 11.56 26.44 7.18
N THR A 179 10.80 25.38 7.11
CA THR A 179 11.33 24.04 6.89
C THR A 179 11.90 24.12 5.49
N LYS A 180 13.23 24.40 5.40
CA LYS A 180 13.99 24.26 4.17
C LYS A 180 13.52 22.97 3.51
N ALA A 181 12.78 23.10 2.42
CA ALA A 181 12.20 21.98 1.69
C ALA A 181 13.31 20.93 1.49
N ASN A 182 13.22 19.83 2.24
CA ASN A 182 14.26 18.81 2.24
C ASN A 182 14.21 18.11 0.88
N LYS A 183 15.14 18.47 -0.01
CA LYS A 183 15.24 17.93 -1.37
C LYS A 183 15.63 16.45 -1.41
N LYS A 184 15.89 15.85 -0.25
CA LYS A 184 16.28 14.46 -0.10
C LYS A 184 15.06 13.58 0.07
N VAL A 185 15.12 12.38 -0.47
CA VAL A 185 14.11 11.31 -0.31
C VAL A 185 14.53 10.44 0.86
N SER A 186 13.63 10.19 1.80
CA SER A 186 13.88 9.26 2.90
C SER A 186 13.72 7.82 2.43
N LEU A 187 14.72 6.99 2.69
CA LEU A 187 14.69 5.53 2.46
C LEU A 187 14.34 4.76 3.74
N LYS A 188 14.04 5.48 4.83
CA LYS A 188 13.63 4.88 6.10
C LYS A 188 12.28 4.21 5.95
N THR A 189 12.04 3.21 6.77
CA THR A 189 10.71 2.62 6.91
C THR A 189 9.75 3.67 7.47
N MET A 190 8.61 3.80 6.82
CA MET A 190 7.55 4.73 7.15
C MET A 190 6.24 3.96 7.35
N THR A 191 5.36 4.51 8.16
CA THR A 191 4.02 3.96 8.40
C THR A 191 3.00 4.90 7.80
N LEU A 192 2.09 4.35 7.02
CA LEU A 192 0.88 5.02 6.55
C LEU A 192 -0.29 4.45 7.34
N ASP A 193 -0.91 5.29 8.16
CA ASP A 193 -2.19 4.99 8.81
C ASP A 193 -3.30 5.53 7.92
N ASN A 194 -4.00 4.62 7.26
CA ASN A 194 -5.07 4.98 6.35
C ASN A 194 -6.36 5.15 7.14
N LYS A 195 -7.02 6.29 6.94
CA LYS A 195 -8.23 6.64 7.68
C LYS A 195 -9.31 5.59 7.48
N LYS A 196 -10.14 5.40 8.52
CA LYS A 196 -11.33 4.56 8.45
C LYS A 196 -12.20 5.00 7.28
N GLN A 197 -12.55 4.04 6.42
CA GLN A 197 -13.47 4.26 5.32
C GLN A 197 -14.70 3.37 5.47
N LYS A 198 -15.85 3.93 5.10
CA LYS A 198 -17.11 3.21 5.07
C LYS A 198 -17.27 2.55 3.72
N VAL A 199 -17.42 1.23 3.70
CA VAL A 199 -17.55 0.42 2.49
C VAL A 199 -18.58 -0.67 2.74
N ASN A 200 -19.13 -1.27 1.67
CA ASN A 200 -19.99 -2.44 1.81
C ASN A 200 -19.15 -3.71 1.65
N ASP A 201 -19.45 -4.71 2.49
CA ASP A 201 -18.90 -6.05 2.37
C ASP A 201 -19.51 -6.81 1.16
N GLU A 202 -19.14 -8.07 0.96
CA GLU A 202 -19.67 -8.93 -0.09
C GLU A 202 -21.20 -9.10 0.01
N LEU A 203 -21.74 -9.15 1.22
CA LEU A 203 -23.18 -9.29 1.49
C LEU A 203 -23.94 -7.97 1.38
N GLY A 204 -23.25 -6.85 1.10
CA GLY A 204 -23.83 -5.52 1.01
C GLY A 204 -23.99 -4.80 2.36
N ASN A 205 -23.48 -5.34 3.46
CA ASN A 205 -23.55 -4.69 4.76
C ASN A 205 -22.53 -3.55 4.82
N PRO A 206 -22.90 -2.35 5.28
CA PRO A 206 -21.95 -1.25 5.46
C PRO A 206 -21.04 -1.53 6.66
N ILE A 207 -19.73 -1.52 6.40
CA ILE A 207 -18.67 -1.72 7.39
C ILE A 207 -17.71 -0.54 7.39
N GLU A 208 -17.08 -0.28 8.52
CA GLU A 208 -15.94 0.63 8.67
C GLU A 208 -14.66 -0.18 8.75
N ILE A 209 -13.75 0.09 7.82
CA ILE A 209 -12.46 -0.60 7.73
C ILE A 209 -11.33 0.44 7.73
N GLY A 210 -10.31 0.21 8.53
CA GLY A 210 -9.07 0.97 8.57
C GLY A 210 -7.88 0.05 8.37
N THR A 211 -6.84 0.55 7.69
CA THR A 211 -5.64 -0.23 7.38
C THR A 211 -4.39 0.56 7.70
N VAL A 212 -3.34 -0.15 8.11
CA VAL A 212 -2.00 0.40 8.31
C VAL A 212 -1.05 -0.29 7.35
N VAL A 213 -0.22 0.50 6.68
CA VAL A 213 0.78 0.02 5.73
C VAL A 213 2.17 0.44 6.21
N ILE A 214 3.06 -0.52 6.36
CA ILE A 214 4.48 -0.31 6.64
C ILE A 214 5.24 -0.42 5.31
N TRP A 215 5.93 0.62 4.92
CA TRP A 215 6.54 0.74 3.61
C TRP A 215 7.86 1.52 3.63
N LYS A 216 8.63 1.41 2.58
CA LYS A 216 9.84 2.21 2.33
C LYS A 216 9.99 2.53 0.86
N VAL A 217 10.75 3.58 0.55
CA VAL A 217 11.20 3.84 -0.81
C VAL A 217 12.38 2.93 -1.11
N GLU A 218 12.29 2.10 -2.13
CA GLU A 218 13.36 1.23 -2.60
C GLU A 218 14.15 1.89 -3.74
N ASN A 219 13.41 2.55 -4.65
CA ASN A 219 14.01 3.28 -5.77
C ASN A 219 13.62 4.75 -5.72
N ALA A 220 14.54 5.60 -5.28
CA ALA A 220 14.30 7.04 -5.14
C ALA A 220 14.06 7.73 -6.49
N THR A 221 14.65 7.24 -7.57
CA THR A 221 14.49 7.79 -8.91
C THR A 221 13.07 7.62 -9.41
N LYS A 222 12.52 6.40 -9.29
CA LYS A 222 11.11 6.13 -9.66
C LYS A 222 10.14 6.93 -8.81
N ALA A 223 10.40 7.04 -7.51
CA ALA A 223 9.55 7.80 -6.59
C ALA A 223 9.49 9.30 -6.89
N VAL A 224 10.54 9.86 -7.52
CA VAL A 224 10.63 11.28 -7.85
C VAL A 224 10.12 11.59 -9.27
N PHE A 225 10.34 10.69 -10.23
CA PHE A 225 10.05 10.97 -11.65
C PHE A 225 8.77 10.35 -12.17
N ASN A 226 8.31 9.22 -11.59
CA ASN A 226 7.13 8.54 -12.10
C ASN A 226 5.84 9.04 -11.45
N VAL A 227 5.91 9.58 -10.22
CA VAL A 227 4.76 10.11 -9.49
C VAL A 227 5.06 11.48 -8.88
N GLU A 228 4.08 12.36 -8.87
CA GLU A 228 4.23 13.72 -8.32
C GLU A 228 4.34 13.70 -6.79
N ASN A 229 3.49 12.93 -6.12
CA ASN A 229 3.54 12.72 -4.68
C ASN A 229 3.37 11.24 -4.35
N TYR A 230 4.48 10.58 -4.08
CA TYR A 230 4.48 9.14 -3.81
C TYR A 230 3.74 8.76 -2.52
N LYS A 231 3.58 9.69 -1.55
CA LYS A 231 2.83 9.43 -0.32
C LYS A 231 1.32 9.44 -0.57
N ASP A 232 0.84 10.47 -1.28
CA ASP A 232 -0.57 10.58 -1.63
C ASP A 232 -0.97 9.46 -2.61
N TYR A 233 -0.07 9.13 -3.56
CA TYR A 233 -0.26 8.01 -4.47
C TYR A 233 -0.45 6.70 -3.72
N LEU A 234 0.42 6.39 -2.74
CA LEU A 234 0.30 5.21 -1.90
C LEU A 234 -1.01 5.18 -1.12
N SER A 235 -1.42 6.32 -0.53
CA SER A 235 -2.67 6.42 0.23
C SER A 235 -3.89 6.13 -0.65
N ILE A 236 -3.95 6.72 -1.85
CA ILE A 236 -5.05 6.51 -2.80
C ILE A 236 -5.12 5.06 -3.26
N GLN A 237 -3.97 4.43 -3.58
CA GLN A 237 -3.93 3.02 -3.97
C GLN A 237 -4.34 2.10 -2.81
N CYS A 238 -3.90 2.39 -1.59
CA CYS A 238 -4.31 1.68 -0.39
C CYS A 238 -5.82 1.75 -0.17
N ASP A 239 -6.44 2.93 -0.31
CA ASP A 239 -7.89 3.11 -0.21
C ASP A 239 -8.64 2.28 -1.25
N ALA A 240 -8.17 2.28 -2.48
CA ALA A 240 -8.79 1.53 -3.57
C ALA A 240 -8.74 0.02 -3.33
N ILE A 241 -7.59 -0.51 -2.89
CA ILE A 241 -7.40 -1.93 -2.60
C ILE A 241 -8.21 -2.36 -1.38
N THR A 242 -8.23 -1.55 -0.31
CA THR A 242 -9.03 -1.81 0.88
C THR A 242 -10.52 -1.92 0.52
N ARG A 243 -11.01 -1.03 -0.33
CA ARG A 243 -12.40 -1.08 -0.82
C ARG A 243 -12.69 -2.31 -1.68
N ASN A 244 -11.75 -2.71 -2.52
CA ASN A 244 -11.89 -3.90 -3.36
C ASN A 244 -11.89 -5.19 -2.51
N ALA A 245 -11.00 -5.27 -1.52
CA ALA A 245 -10.95 -6.39 -0.59
C ALA A 245 -12.24 -6.50 0.22
N ALA A 246 -12.74 -5.38 0.75
CA ALA A 246 -14.00 -5.36 1.50
C ALA A 246 -15.19 -5.89 0.68
N ARG A 247 -15.24 -5.58 -0.63
CA ARG A 247 -16.31 -6.08 -1.52
C ARG A 247 -16.18 -7.56 -1.89
N ARG A 248 -15.01 -8.13 -1.73
CA ARG A 248 -14.70 -9.51 -2.15
C ARG A 248 -14.91 -10.52 -1.03
N TYR A 249 -14.91 -10.07 0.21
CA TYR A 249 -15.00 -10.91 1.39
C TYR A 249 -16.13 -10.44 2.31
N PRO A 250 -16.92 -11.38 2.90
CA PRO A 250 -17.90 -11.03 3.90
C PRO A 250 -17.24 -10.58 5.19
N TYR A 251 -17.93 -9.77 5.99
CA TYR A 251 -17.43 -9.35 7.31
C TYR A 251 -17.16 -10.53 8.22
N ASP A 252 -18.12 -11.45 8.31
CA ASP A 252 -18.08 -12.65 9.15
C ASP A 252 -18.84 -13.79 8.47
N THR A 253 -18.36 -15.01 8.58
CA THR A 253 -19.06 -16.21 8.10
C THR A 253 -19.89 -16.78 9.23
N SER A 254 -21.20 -16.89 9.03
CA SER A 254 -22.17 -17.32 10.04
C SER A 254 -22.16 -18.82 10.33
N GLU A 255 -21.57 -19.64 9.49
CA GLU A 255 -21.57 -21.11 9.60
C GLU A 255 -20.16 -21.60 9.23
N GLY A 256 -19.51 -22.30 10.15
CA GLY A 256 -18.21 -22.99 10.09
C GLY A 256 -17.65 -23.47 8.75
N GLY A 257 -17.86 -22.72 7.68
CA GLY A 257 -17.32 -22.96 6.36
C GLY A 257 -15.89 -22.42 6.25
N ASP A 258 -15.09 -23.09 5.42
CA ASP A 258 -13.73 -22.70 5.04
C ASP A 258 -13.67 -21.37 4.25
N GLU A 259 -14.77 -20.61 4.19
CA GLU A 259 -14.83 -19.35 3.47
C GLU A 259 -14.06 -18.25 4.23
N ARG A 260 -13.17 -17.59 3.51
CA ARG A 260 -12.40 -16.47 4.05
C ARG A 260 -13.31 -15.30 4.38
N SER A 261 -13.20 -14.80 5.61
CA SER A 261 -13.91 -13.60 6.05
C SER A 261 -12.93 -12.52 6.50
N LEU A 262 -13.36 -11.26 6.46
CA LEU A 262 -12.53 -10.13 6.90
C LEU A 262 -12.16 -10.25 8.39
N ARG A 263 -13.04 -10.81 9.21
CA ARG A 263 -12.82 -10.99 10.65
C ARG A 263 -12.04 -12.26 10.96
N GLY A 264 -12.44 -13.40 10.40
CA GLY A 264 -11.85 -14.71 10.71
C GLY A 264 -10.46 -14.90 10.09
N SER A 265 -10.28 -14.43 8.86
CA SER A 265 -9.06 -14.60 8.06
C SER A 265 -8.34 -13.26 7.81
N SER A 266 -8.39 -12.32 8.75
CA SER A 266 -7.89 -10.96 8.58
C SER A 266 -6.42 -10.89 8.16
N GLN A 267 -5.58 -11.80 8.65
CA GLN A 267 -4.16 -11.87 8.30
C GLN A 267 -3.95 -12.31 6.84
N GLU A 268 -4.72 -13.29 6.39
CA GLU A 268 -4.64 -13.82 5.04
C GLU A 268 -5.15 -12.81 4.01
N VAL A 269 -6.26 -12.16 4.32
CA VAL A 269 -6.78 -11.06 3.50
C VAL A 269 -5.78 -9.90 3.45
N ALA A 270 -5.14 -9.55 4.57
CA ALA A 270 -4.13 -8.50 4.61
C ALA A 270 -2.91 -8.85 3.74
N SER A 271 -2.47 -10.12 3.68
CA SER A 271 -1.36 -10.53 2.80
C SER A 271 -1.73 -10.44 1.32
N ILE A 272 -2.95 -10.80 0.94
CA ILE A 272 -3.44 -10.63 -0.43
C ILE A 272 -3.50 -9.15 -0.81
N MET A 273 -4.02 -8.30 0.08
CA MET A 273 -4.02 -6.85 -0.12
C MET A 273 -2.62 -6.27 -0.25
N GLN A 274 -1.65 -6.81 0.51
CA GLN A 274 -0.24 -6.41 0.42
C GLN A 274 0.35 -6.70 -0.96
N GLU A 275 0.09 -7.90 -1.51
CA GLU A 275 0.55 -8.28 -2.85
C GLU A 275 -0.07 -7.40 -3.94
N GLU A 276 -1.39 -7.20 -3.90
CA GLU A 276 -2.10 -6.32 -4.83
C GLU A 276 -1.59 -4.87 -4.76
N LEU A 277 -1.32 -4.37 -3.53
CA LEU A 277 -0.76 -3.03 -3.34
C LEU A 277 0.66 -2.94 -3.87
N GLN A 278 1.49 -3.96 -3.63
CA GLN A 278 2.86 -4.00 -4.12
C GLN A 278 2.92 -3.92 -5.65
N GLU A 279 2.06 -4.65 -6.36
CA GLU A 279 1.99 -4.57 -7.83
C GLU A 279 1.70 -3.14 -8.34
N LYS A 280 0.81 -2.42 -7.66
CA LYS A 280 0.43 -1.05 -8.05
C LYS A 280 1.51 -0.01 -7.75
N VAL A 281 2.28 -0.20 -6.67
CA VAL A 281 3.27 0.80 -6.24
C VAL A 281 4.70 0.54 -6.71
N VAL A 282 4.97 -0.57 -7.38
CA VAL A 282 6.28 -0.88 -7.98
C VAL A 282 6.73 0.21 -8.94
N GLU A 283 5.82 0.77 -9.73
CA GLU A 283 6.13 1.86 -10.67
C GLU A 283 6.56 3.15 -9.96
N ALA A 284 6.07 3.36 -8.73
CA ALA A 284 6.47 4.47 -7.87
C ALA A 284 7.76 4.18 -7.08
N GLY A 285 8.40 3.03 -7.28
CA GLY A 285 9.63 2.66 -6.56
C GLY A 285 9.45 2.43 -5.07
N ILE A 286 8.23 2.08 -4.64
CA ILE A 286 7.87 1.82 -3.25
C ILE A 286 7.86 0.31 -3.00
N LYS A 287 8.36 -0.09 -1.82
CA LYS A 287 8.27 -1.45 -1.32
C LYS A 287 7.38 -1.49 -0.09
N ILE A 288 6.35 -2.31 -0.16
CA ILE A 288 5.48 -2.60 0.98
C ILE A 288 6.14 -3.72 1.80
N LEU A 289 6.32 -3.46 3.08
CA LEU A 289 6.89 -4.45 4.01
C LEU A 289 5.79 -5.25 4.67
N GLU A 290 4.72 -4.57 5.07
CA GLU A 290 3.60 -5.19 5.78
C GLU A 290 2.34 -4.36 5.61
N MET A 291 1.19 -5.04 5.53
CA MET A 291 -0.13 -4.42 5.57
C MET A 291 -0.99 -5.12 6.62
N ARG A 292 -1.74 -4.35 7.40
CA ARG A 292 -2.62 -4.87 8.46
C ARG A 292 -3.95 -4.13 8.47
N ILE A 293 -5.02 -4.87 8.79
CA ILE A 293 -6.32 -4.28 9.10
C ILE A 293 -6.28 -3.87 10.58
N THR A 294 -6.48 -2.58 10.87
CA THR A 294 -6.40 -2.02 12.24
C THR A 294 -7.76 -1.78 12.84
N HIS A 295 -8.75 -1.51 12.00
CA HIS A 295 -10.13 -1.29 12.41
C HIS A 295 -11.06 -2.05 11.49
N LEU A 296 -11.97 -2.81 12.07
CA LEU A 296 -13.02 -3.52 11.35
C LEU A 296 -14.25 -3.60 12.24
N ALA A 297 -15.32 -2.93 11.83
CA ALA A 297 -16.58 -2.90 12.56
C ALA A 297 -17.75 -2.71 11.60
N TYR A 298 -18.94 -3.12 11.99
CA TYR A 298 -20.14 -2.70 11.27
C TYR A 298 -20.35 -1.19 11.43
N ALA A 299 -20.87 -0.57 10.40
CA ALA A 299 -21.24 0.85 10.48
C ALA A 299 -22.27 1.07 11.59
N PRO A 300 -22.23 2.20 12.32
CA PRO A 300 -23.09 2.45 13.49
C PRO A 300 -24.56 2.26 13.22
N GLU A 301 -24.99 2.52 11.98
CA GLU A 301 -26.41 2.44 11.58
C GLU A 301 -26.98 1.04 11.63
N ILE A 302 -26.14 0.01 11.43
CA ILE A 302 -26.58 -1.39 11.40
C ILE A 302 -26.00 -2.23 12.53
N ALA A 303 -25.08 -1.69 13.32
CA ALA A 303 -24.34 -2.44 14.33
C ALA A 303 -25.28 -3.15 15.35
N SER A 304 -26.32 -2.47 15.82
CA SER A 304 -27.30 -3.05 16.75
C SER A 304 -28.11 -4.19 16.11
N ALA A 305 -28.55 -4.03 14.88
CA ALA A 305 -29.30 -5.06 14.16
C ALA A 305 -28.43 -6.30 13.87
N MET A 306 -27.18 -6.09 13.49
CA MET A 306 -26.23 -7.18 13.27
C MET A 306 -25.87 -7.92 14.55
N LEU A 307 -25.75 -7.23 15.68
CA LEU A 307 -25.56 -7.85 16.98
C LEU A 307 -26.76 -8.75 17.35
N GLN A 308 -28.00 -8.27 17.17
CA GLN A 308 -29.19 -9.06 17.38
C GLN A 308 -29.26 -10.31 16.49
N ARG A 309 -28.88 -10.17 15.21
CA ARG A 309 -28.79 -11.30 14.27
C ARG A 309 -27.76 -12.32 14.73
N GLN A 310 -26.56 -11.89 15.14
CA GLN A 310 -25.53 -12.78 15.66
C GLN A 310 -25.97 -13.49 16.95
N GLN A 311 -26.63 -12.79 17.87
CA GLN A 311 -27.20 -13.40 19.09
C GLN A 311 -28.24 -14.43 18.77
N ALA A 312 -29.17 -14.14 17.85
CA ALA A 312 -30.19 -15.10 17.44
C ALA A 312 -29.58 -16.36 16.79
N ALA A 313 -28.61 -16.19 15.90
CA ALA A 313 -27.90 -17.32 15.29
C ALA A 313 -27.15 -18.15 16.33
N ALA A 314 -26.45 -17.51 17.27
CA ALA A 314 -25.74 -18.21 18.34
C ALA A 314 -26.68 -18.98 19.27
N ILE A 315 -27.87 -18.45 19.56
CA ILE A 315 -28.89 -19.17 20.37
C ILE A 315 -29.40 -20.41 19.62
N ILE A 316 -29.64 -20.30 18.30
CA ILE A 316 -30.10 -21.44 17.49
C ILE A 316 -29.00 -22.50 17.43
N ASP A 317 -27.74 -22.13 17.13
CA ASP A 317 -26.60 -23.05 17.10
C ASP A 317 -26.37 -23.73 18.46
N ALA A 318 -26.45 -22.99 19.56
CA ALA A 318 -26.33 -23.53 20.90
C ALA A 318 -27.44 -24.55 21.19
N ARG A 319 -28.69 -24.25 20.81
CA ARG A 319 -29.82 -25.18 20.98
C ARG A 319 -29.67 -26.43 20.14
N GLN A 320 -29.23 -26.32 18.90
CA GLN A 320 -28.95 -27.44 18.03
C GLN A 320 -27.92 -28.38 18.65
N LYS A 321 -26.79 -27.83 19.15
CA LYS A 321 -25.75 -28.62 19.84
C LYS A 321 -26.24 -29.30 21.10
N ILE A 322 -27.14 -28.65 21.87
CA ILE A 322 -27.78 -29.28 23.03
C ILE A 322 -28.64 -30.47 22.61
N VAL A 323 -29.45 -30.32 21.56
CA VAL A 323 -30.29 -31.39 21.07
C VAL A 323 -29.46 -32.56 20.52
N GLU A 324 -28.46 -32.29 19.68
CA GLU A 324 -27.53 -33.31 19.16
C GLU A 324 -26.81 -34.05 20.28
N GLY A 325 -26.31 -33.33 21.28
CA GLY A 325 -25.70 -33.90 22.47
C GLY A 325 -26.68 -34.76 23.30
N ALA A 326 -27.91 -34.28 23.47
CA ALA A 326 -28.94 -35.00 24.20
C ALA A 326 -29.31 -36.32 23.47
N VAL A 327 -29.51 -36.26 22.14
CA VAL A 327 -29.81 -37.46 21.33
C VAL A 327 -28.68 -38.49 21.44
N SER A 328 -27.40 -38.04 21.28
CA SER A 328 -26.21 -38.90 21.40
C SER A 328 -26.09 -39.52 22.79
N MET A 329 -26.40 -38.79 23.87
CA MET A 329 -26.40 -39.31 25.23
C MET A 329 -27.50 -40.37 25.45
N VAL A 330 -28.69 -40.13 24.93
CA VAL A 330 -29.82 -41.08 25.01
C VAL A 330 -29.49 -42.35 24.23
N GLU A 331 -28.97 -42.25 23.02
CA GLU A 331 -28.54 -43.39 22.21
C GLU A 331 -27.49 -44.23 22.94
N MET A 332 -26.46 -43.58 23.49
CA MET A 332 -25.40 -44.21 24.27
C MET A 332 -25.94 -44.90 25.53
N ALA A 333 -26.92 -44.30 26.21
CA ALA A 333 -27.56 -44.87 27.39
C ALA A 333 -28.35 -46.14 27.04
N LEU A 334 -29.16 -46.09 25.97
CA LEU A 334 -29.95 -47.24 25.50
C LEU A 334 -29.02 -48.38 25.05
N GLN A 335 -27.93 -48.09 24.33
CA GLN A 335 -26.97 -49.08 23.89
C GLN A 335 -26.31 -49.79 25.08
N LYS A 336 -25.86 -49.04 26.10
CA LYS A 336 -25.26 -49.61 27.32
C LYS A 336 -26.23 -50.43 28.16
N LEU A 337 -27.51 -50.08 28.20
CA LEU A 337 -28.53 -50.84 28.86
C LEU A 337 -28.79 -52.16 28.15
N ASN A 338 -28.80 -52.14 26.82
CA ASN A 338 -29.00 -53.35 26.01
C ASN A 338 -27.80 -54.31 26.09
N ASP A 339 -26.55 -53.79 25.98
CA ASP A 339 -25.31 -54.56 25.99
C ASP A 339 -25.05 -55.27 27.34
N LYS A 340 -25.56 -54.73 28.43
CA LYS A 340 -25.40 -55.29 29.78
C LYS A 340 -26.59 -56.13 30.27
N ASP A 341 -27.58 -56.30 29.45
CA ASP A 341 -28.81 -57.08 29.77
C ASP A 341 -29.48 -56.69 31.11
N ILE A 342 -29.34 -55.38 31.48
CA ILE A 342 -29.78 -54.87 32.78
C ILE A 342 -31.28 -54.80 32.85
N VAL A 343 -31.94 -54.50 31.72
CA VAL A 343 -33.41 -54.42 31.62
C VAL A 343 -33.85 -54.79 30.22
N THR A 344 -34.73 -55.77 30.10
CA THR A 344 -35.47 -56.06 28.85
C THR A 344 -36.54 -54.99 28.64
N LEU A 345 -36.24 -53.98 27.81
CA LEU A 345 -37.17 -52.90 27.49
C LEU A 345 -37.96 -53.24 26.23
N ASP A 346 -39.28 -53.28 26.40
CA ASP A 346 -40.25 -53.30 25.34
C ASP A 346 -40.21 -51.96 24.55
N GLU A 347 -40.56 -51.91 23.27
CA GLU A 347 -40.46 -50.74 22.40
C GLU A 347 -41.23 -49.52 22.92
N GLU A 348 -42.40 -49.79 23.57
CA GLU A 348 -43.24 -48.73 24.17
C GLU A 348 -42.54 -48.06 25.38
N ARG A 349 -41.88 -48.90 26.21
CA ARG A 349 -41.11 -48.40 27.36
C ARG A 349 -39.79 -47.65 26.93
N LYS A 350 -39.13 -48.11 25.85
CA LYS A 350 -38.02 -47.41 25.28
C LYS A 350 -38.41 -46.00 24.79
N ALA A 351 -39.55 -45.92 24.07
CA ALA A 351 -40.07 -44.65 23.60
C ALA A 351 -40.41 -43.67 24.74
N ALA A 352 -41.02 -44.15 25.79
CA ALA A 352 -41.33 -43.36 26.98
C ALA A 352 -40.05 -42.88 27.70
N MET A 353 -39.02 -43.76 27.83
CA MET A 353 -37.74 -43.41 28.43
C MET A 353 -37.00 -42.37 27.61
N VAL A 354 -36.93 -42.51 26.27
CA VAL A 354 -36.33 -41.55 25.34
C VAL A 354 -37.00 -40.19 25.49
N SER A 355 -38.32 -40.14 25.46
CA SER A 355 -39.08 -38.91 25.62
C SER A 355 -38.77 -38.20 26.95
N ASN A 356 -38.77 -38.95 28.04
CA ASN A 356 -38.48 -38.39 29.38
C ASN A 356 -37.03 -37.89 29.48
N LEU A 357 -36.03 -38.63 28.96
CA LEU A 357 -34.64 -38.23 28.96
C LEU A 357 -34.41 -36.99 28.11
N LEU A 358 -35.00 -36.92 26.90
CA LEU A 358 -34.87 -35.73 26.05
C LEU A 358 -35.50 -34.50 26.68
N VAL A 359 -36.65 -34.61 27.35
CA VAL A 359 -37.27 -33.49 28.07
C VAL A 359 -36.35 -32.98 29.18
N VAL A 360 -35.70 -33.87 29.92
CA VAL A 360 -34.76 -33.48 30.99
C VAL A 360 -33.48 -32.88 30.44
N LEU A 361 -32.91 -33.49 29.40
CA LEU A 361 -31.61 -33.04 28.82
C LEU A 361 -31.75 -31.78 27.97
N CYS A 362 -32.87 -31.59 27.27
CA CYS A 362 -33.12 -30.36 26.47
C CYS A 362 -33.84 -29.27 27.27
N GLY A 363 -34.33 -29.57 28.46
CA GLY A 363 -35.04 -28.62 29.33
C GLY A 363 -34.10 -27.54 29.87
N ASN A 364 -34.55 -26.27 29.82
CA ASN A 364 -33.75 -25.11 30.26
C ASN A 364 -33.91 -24.82 31.79
N LYS A 365 -34.54 -25.72 32.55
CA LYS A 365 -34.71 -25.61 34.00
C LYS A 365 -34.21 -26.88 34.66
N ASP A 366 -33.66 -26.76 35.85
CA ASP A 366 -33.29 -27.89 36.68
C ASP A 366 -34.52 -28.80 36.88
N ALA A 367 -34.36 -30.05 36.46
CA ALA A 367 -35.42 -31.03 36.62
C ALA A 367 -35.64 -31.27 38.11
N GLN A 368 -36.79 -30.87 38.62
CA GLN A 368 -37.21 -31.28 39.97
C GLN A 368 -37.78 -32.72 39.88
N PRO A 369 -37.15 -33.72 40.49
CA PRO A 369 -37.68 -35.08 40.49
C PRO A 369 -38.98 -35.10 41.29
N ILE A 370 -40.10 -35.25 40.60
CA ILE A 370 -41.38 -35.55 41.24
C ILE A 370 -41.41 -37.07 41.45
N VAL A 371 -41.09 -37.45 42.66
CA VAL A 371 -41.29 -38.88 43.08
C VAL A 371 -42.78 -39.11 43.26
N ASN A 372 -43.40 -39.76 42.29
CA ASN A 372 -44.76 -40.22 42.42
C ASN A 372 -44.77 -41.45 43.37
N SER A 373 -44.96 -41.18 44.64
CA SER A 373 -45.14 -42.25 45.63
C SER A 373 -46.57 -42.86 45.64
N GLY A 374 -47.26 -42.73 44.50
CA GLY A 374 -48.59 -43.23 44.31
C GLY A 374 -48.67 -44.73 44.33
N SER A 375 -49.17 -45.20 45.41
CA SER A 375 -49.92 -46.44 45.66
C SER A 375 -49.54 -47.68 44.85
N LEU A 376 -48.78 -48.50 45.49
CA LEU A 376 -48.87 -49.95 45.32
C LEU A 376 -50.30 -50.38 45.60
N TYR A 377 -51.13 -50.60 44.59
CA TYR A 377 -52.26 -51.52 44.55
C TYR A 377 -52.33 -52.11 43.15
#